data_9170603ff56c2506bf48e27acba5c2de
#
_entry.id   9170603ff56c2506bf48e27acba5c2de
#
_cell.length_a   1.000
_cell.length_b   1.000
_cell.length_c   1.000
_cell.angle_alpha   90.00
_cell.angle_beta   90.00
_cell.angle_gamma   90.00
#
_symmetry.space_group_name_H-M   'P 1'
#
loop_
_entity.id
_entity.type
_entity.pdbx_description
1 polymer ?
#
loop_
_entity_poly.entity_id
_entity_poly.type
_entity_poly.pdbx_seq_one_letter_code
_entity_poly.pdbx_strand_id
1 'polypeptide(L)'
;MSTVPLPRRIWIDSGIRRYLKENEYGVADGAALWRTLDLSGLLSRHMDTWADYGGYPLLSVLWVHDDSGPGLVLKQGWHCFDDVECNETLVWAVPFVLDVQGGTRVPEKGALWFRGTIQRYNVARDLSSSWFLVNTATVSYFRVQYDANNVALLTSQLLKNHTVLGETARALFLDDMVALAVRRMVSIDALVGLLTYLQKEQSCTVWQLYTRAALKALEHFSGRTEYRPFYLRNQEICMLVQLAPTDNACLQAMRRTTCCNFNMCATPRSTALIWH
;
A
#
# COMPACT_ATOMS: atom_id res chain seq x y z
N MET A 1 23.12 5.73 9.19
CA MET A 1 21.68 5.98 8.99
C MET A 1 21.09 6.53 10.28
N SER A 2 20.54 7.72 10.27
CA SER A 2 19.92 8.31 11.48
C SER A 2 18.51 7.74 11.61
N THR A 3 18.30 6.86 12.56
CA THR A 3 16.98 6.36 12.93
C THR A 3 16.38 7.32 13.95
N VAL A 4 15.21 7.86 13.65
CA VAL A 4 14.42 8.61 14.63
C VAL A 4 13.39 7.64 15.20
N PRO A 5 13.32 7.45 16.52
CA PRO A 5 12.30 6.61 17.10
C PRO A 5 10.93 7.19 16.80
N LEU A 6 10.02 6.34 16.31
CA LEU A 6 8.61 6.71 16.24
C LEU A 6 8.08 6.94 17.66
N PRO A 7 7.24 7.97 17.90
CA PRO A 7 6.70 8.24 19.22
C PRO A 7 5.95 7.01 19.73
N ARG A 8 6.27 6.56 20.95
CA ARG A 8 5.56 5.46 21.58
C ARG A 8 4.16 5.94 21.96
N ARG A 9 3.16 5.06 21.91
CA ARG A 9 1.76 5.35 22.25
C ARG A 9 1.61 6.12 23.60
N ILE A 10 2.42 5.76 24.61
CA ILE A 10 2.41 6.45 25.92
C ILE A 10 2.81 7.93 25.81
N TRP A 11 3.74 8.28 24.92
CA TRP A 11 4.16 9.67 24.73
C TRP A 11 3.09 10.47 23.98
N ILE A 12 2.43 9.83 23.00
CA ILE A 12 1.32 10.44 22.28
C ILE A 12 0.18 10.74 23.24
N ASP A 13 -0.24 9.77 24.06
CA ASP A 13 -1.33 9.94 24.99
C ASP A 13 -1.05 11.05 26.02
N SER A 14 0.15 11.09 26.60
CA SER A 14 0.54 12.13 27.55
C SER A 14 0.70 13.51 26.88
N GLY A 15 1.23 13.55 25.68
CA GLY A 15 1.38 14.77 24.89
C GLY A 15 0.03 15.36 24.48
N ILE A 16 -0.92 14.52 24.02
CA ILE A 16 -2.28 14.98 23.67
C ILE A 16 -3.00 15.53 24.91
N ARG A 17 -2.92 14.84 26.04
CA ARG A 17 -3.54 15.34 27.29
C ARG A 17 -2.96 16.71 27.70
N ARG A 18 -1.64 16.88 27.61
CA ARG A 18 -0.98 18.15 27.87
C ARG A 18 -1.44 19.24 26.90
N TYR A 19 -1.45 18.94 25.59
CA TYR A 19 -1.92 19.86 24.56
C TYR A 19 -3.35 20.35 24.82
N LEU A 20 -4.28 19.44 25.12
CA LEU A 20 -5.67 19.79 25.42
C LEU A 20 -5.79 20.67 26.68
N LYS A 21 -5.00 20.36 27.73
CA LYS A 21 -5.00 21.15 28.97
C LYS A 21 -4.42 22.55 28.80
N GLU A 22 -3.32 22.67 28.03
CA GLU A 22 -2.66 23.94 27.78
C GLU A 22 -3.47 24.87 26.87
N ASN A 23 -4.35 24.33 26.04
CA ASN A 23 -5.19 25.09 25.11
C ASN A 23 -6.67 25.07 25.49
N GLU A 24 -7.00 24.69 26.74
CA GLU A 24 -8.38 24.63 27.23
C GLU A 24 -9.06 26.01 27.08
N TYR A 25 -10.22 26.01 26.43
CA TYR A 25 -11.01 27.23 26.12
C TYR A 25 -10.26 28.26 25.22
N GLY A 26 -9.12 27.91 24.63
CA GLY A 26 -8.32 28.74 23.75
C GLY A 26 -8.38 28.31 22.30
N VAL A 27 -7.57 28.97 21.47
CA VAL A 27 -7.32 28.60 20.07
C VAL A 27 -5.92 27.99 19.98
N ALA A 28 -5.82 26.86 19.29
CA ALA A 28 -4.56 26.18 19.08
C ALA A 28 -4.37 25.82 17.59
N ASP A 29 -3.12 25.73 17.17
CA ASP A 29 -2.72 25.35 15.84
C ASP A 29 -2.00 23.97 15.80
N GLY A 30 -1.77 23.45 14.60
CA GLY A 30 -1.05 22.19 14.40
C GLY A 30 0.38 22.24 14.92
N ALA A 31 1.04 23.38 14.83
CA ALA A 31 2.42 23.55 15.31
C ALA A 31 2.51 23.44 16.83
N ALA A 32 1.49 23.95 17.56
CA ALA A 32 1.38 23.76 19.02
C ALA A 32 1.23 22.28 19.37
N LEU A 33 0.42 21.52 18.62
CA LEU A 33 0.26 20.08 18.82
C LEU A 33 1.60 19.35 18.65
N TRP A 34 2.30 19.59 17.55
CA TRP A 34 3.56 18.90 17.28
C TRP A 34 4.63 19.24 18.31
N ARG A 35 4.74 20.49 18.73
CA ARG A 35 5.67 20.93 19.81
C ARG A 35 5.37 20.23 21.13
N THR A 36 4.08 20.02 21.43
CA THR A 36 3.68 19.37 22.66
C THR A 36 3.92 17.86 22.63
N LEU A 37 3.81 17.23 21.46
CA LEU A 37 4.10 15.81 21.27
C LEU A 37 5.60 15.50 21.23
N ASP A 38 6.41 16.40 20.76
CA ASP A 38 7.86 16.21 20.60
C ASP A 38 8.67 17.41 21.08
N LEU A 39 9.19 17.29 22.30
CA LEU A 39 10.05 18.34 22.90
C LEU A 39 11.39 18.54 22.18
N SER A 40 11.81 17.58 21.34
CA SER A 40 13.03 17.72 20.54
C SER A 40 12.86 18.63 19.32
N GLY A 41 11.61 18.91 18.92
CA GLY A 41 11.26 19.70 17.75
C GLY A 41 11.52 19.00 16.40
N LEU A 42 11.95 17.74 16.41
CA LEU A 42 12.19 16.97 15.18
C LEU A 42 10.87 16.59 14.51
N LEU A 43 9.88 16.16 15.30
CA LEU A 43 8.58 15.77 14.78
C LEU A 43 7.84 16.96 14.15
N SER A 44 7.88 18.13 14.79
CA SER A 44 7.27 19.37 14.27
C SER A 44 7.73 19.66 12.84
N ARG A 45 9.03 19.72 12.61
CA ARG A 45 9.62 20.00 11.29
C ARG A 45 9.22 18.99 10.21
N HIS A 46 8.86 17.76 10.60
CA HIS A 46 8.46 16.71 9.67
C HIS A 46 6.97 16.73 9.40
N MET A 47 6.19 17.06 10.42
CA MET A 47 4.73 17.03 10.33
C MET A 47 4.14 18.27 9.64
N ASP A 48 4.88 19.38 9.58
CA ASP A 48 4.47 20.57 8.84
C ASP A 48 4.18 20.23 7.36
N THR A 49 5.04 19.43 6.73
CA THR A 49 4.83 19.01 5.34
C THR A 49 3.55 18.16 5.13
N TRP A 50 3.13 17.43 6.17
CA TRP A 50 1.91 16.60 6.12
C TRP A 50 0.64 17.40 6.44
N ALA A 51 0.77 18.51 7.18
CA ALA A 51 -0.34 19.38 7.54
C ALA A 51 -0.63 20.41 6.45
N ASP A 52 0.42 20.95 5.81
CA ASP A 52 0.32 22.11 4.92
C ASP A 52 0.11 21.71 3.46
N TYR A 53 0.47 20.48 3.07
CA TYR A 53 0.37 20.04 1.68
C TYR A 53 -0.83 19.13 1.45
N GLY A 54 -1.58 19.40 0.39
CA GLY A 54 -2.63 18.49 -0.08
C GLY A 54 -2.04 17.27 -0.80
N GLY A 55 -2.75 16.13 -0.73
CA GLY A 55 -2.29 14.89 -1.34
C GLY A 55 -1.33 14.09 -0.45
N TYR A 56 -0.52 13.23 -1.06
CA TYR A 56 0.45 12.39 -0.35
C TYR A 56 1.57 11.91 -1.28
N PRO A 57 2.74 11.52 -0.73
CA PRO A 57 3.87 11.12 -1.55
C PRO A 57 3.68 9.77 -2.24
N LEU A 58 4.28 9.66 -3.43
CA LEU A 58 4.57 8.42 -4.11
C LEU A 58 6.07 8.16 -4.01
N LEU A 59 6.46 7.04 -3.44
CA LEU A 59 7.86 6.61 -3.38
C LEU A 59 8.14 5.59 -4.49
N SER A 60 8.98 5.94 -5.45
CA SER A 60 9.57 4.96 -6.36
C SER A 60 10.80 4.35 -5.69
N VAL A 61 10.82 3.03 -5.57
CA VAL A 61 11.88 2.28 -4.89
C VAL A 61 12.55 1.35 -5.88
N LEU A 62 13.84 1.59 -6.11
CA LEU A 62 14.66 0.89 -7.10
C LEU A 62 15.80 0.16 -6.40
N TRP A 63 15.96 -1.12 -6.69
CA TRP A 63 17.16 -1.84 -6.32
C TRP A 63 18.29 -1.50 -7.29
N VAL A 64 19.46 -1.17 -6.74
CA VAL A 64 20.66 -0.85 -7.52
C VAL A 64 21.87 -1.59 -6.95
N HIS A 65 22.76 -1.98 -7.86
CA HIS A 65 24.07 -2.53 -7.52
C HIS A 65 25.08 -1.88 -8.46
N ASP A 66 25.84 -0.94 -7.91
CA ASP A 66 26.85 -0.17 -8.64
C ASP A 66 28.18 -0.18 -7.88
N ASP A 67 29.14 0.66 -8.29
CA ASP A 67 30.46 0.75 -7.67
C ASP A 67 30.43 1.11 -6.17
N SER A 68 29.32 1.70 -5.70
CA SER A 68 29.08 1.97 -4.27
C SER A 68 28.50 0.77 -3.52
N GLY A 69 28.37 -0.38 -4.19
CA GLY A 69 27.79 -1.61 -3.65
C GLY A 69 26.26 -1.68 -3.77
N PRO A 70 25.65 -2.68 -3.10
CA PRO A 70 24.20 -2.88 -3.14
C PRO A 70 23.44 -1.80 -2.37
N GLY A 71 22.30 -1.36 -2.91
CA GLY A 71 21.51 -0.32 -2.29
C GLY A 71 20.10 -0.18 -2.85
N LEU A 72 19.29 0.60 -2.14
CA LEU A 72 17.99 1.05 -2.58
C LEU A 72 18.04 2.54 -2.88
N VAL A 73 17.57 2.94 -4.04
CA VAL A 73 17.33 4.34 -4.40
C VAL A 73 15.85 4.62 -4.25
N LEU A 74 15.51 5.56 -3.38
CA LEU A 74 14.17 6.07 -3.20
C LEU A 74 14.07 7.43 -3.90
N LYS A 75 13.05 7.57 -4.73
CA LYS A 75 12.66 8.83 -5.36
C LYS A 75 11.25 9.19 -4.90
N GLN A 76 11.07 10.43 -4.47
CA GLN A 76 9.76 10.94 -4.09
C GLN A 76 9.12 11.70 -5.25
N GLY A 77 7.86 11.42 -5.48
CA GLY A 77 6.96 12.18 -6.31
C GLY A 77 5.66 12.47 -5.57
N TRP A 78 4.77 13.24 -6.17
CA TRP A 78 3.45 13.48 -5.65
C TRP A 78 2.43 12.52 -6.28
N HIS A 79 1.63 11.86 -5.45
CA HIS A 79 0.45 11.13 -5.93
C HIS A 79 -0.73 12.08 -6.00
N CYS A 80 -1.08 12.49 -7.20
CA CYS A 80 -2.25 13.31 -7.47
C CYS A 80 -3.48 12.43 -7.66
N PHE A 81 -4.61 12.90 -7.19
CA PHE A 81 -5.91 12.37 -7.57
C PHE A 81 -6.34 13.08 -8.85
N ASP A 82 -6.82 12.31 -9.83
CA ASP A 82 -7.50 12.72 -11.06
C ASP A 82 -7.22 14.15 -11.58
N ASP A 83 -6.65 14.25 -12.78
CA ASP A 83 -6.49 15.44 -13.64
C ASP A 83 -6.06 16.79 -12.99
N VAL A 84 -5.66 16.76 -11.71
CA VAL A 84 -5.09 17.93 -11.02
C VAL A 84 -3.61 18.02 -11.40
N GLU A 85 -3.16 19.18 -11.83
CA GLU A 85 -1.75 19.46 -12.07
C GLU A 85 -0.94 19.16 -10.80
N CYS A 86 -0.06 18.18 -10.87
CA CYS A 86 0.80 17.81 -9.78
C CYS A 86 1.88 18.87 -9.56
N ASN A 87 2.00 19.38 -8.36
CA ASN A 87 3.11 20.24 -7.99
C ASN A 87 4.32 19.41 -7.61
N GLU A 88 5.22 19.14 -8.57
CA GLU A 88 6.41 18.29 -8.38
C GLU A 88 7.42 18.86 -7.36
N THR A 89 7.21 20.08 -6.88
CA THR A 89 8.13 20.72 -5.91
C THR A 89 7.84 20.34 -4.47
N LEU A 90 6.69 19.71 -4.19
CA LEU A 90 6.33 19.30 -2.83
C LEU A 90 7.14 18.09 -2.39
N VAL A 91 7.74 18.19 -1.22
CA VAL A 91 8.57 17.13 -0.63
C VAL A 91 8.15 16.89 0.81
N TRP A 92 7.75 15.66 1.11
CA TRP A 92 7.40 15.24 2.46
C TRP A 92 8.59 14.60 3.19
N ALA A 93 8.61 14.72 4.50
CA ALA A 93 9.45 13.88 5.33
C ALA A 93 8.72 12.55 5.57
N VAL A 94 9.16 11.47 4.91
CA VAL A 94 8.46 10.19 4.90
C VAL A 94 9.16 9.18 5.79
N PRO A 95 8.55 8.74 6.92
CA PRO A 95 9.07 7.63 7.70
C PRO A 95 8.69 6.31 7.03
N PHE A 96 9.63 5.38 6.95
CA PHE A 96 9.40 4.07 6.36
C PHE A 96 10.20 2.97 7.06
N VAL A 97 9.75 1.75 6.89
CA VAL A 97 10.48 0.52 7.24
C VAL A 97 10.61 -0.33 6.00
N LEU A 98 11.68 -1.10 5.93
CA LEU A 98 11.95 -2.05 4.85
C LEU A 98 11.90 -3.46 5.43
N ASP A 99 11.01 -4.29 4.94
CA ASP A 99 11.01 -5.73 5.19
C ASP A 99 11.56 -6.46 3.98
N VAL A 100 12.44 -7.43 4.23
CA VAL A 100 13.14 -8.19 3.22
C VAL A 100 12.81 -9.67 3.37
N GLN A 101 12.80 -10.39 2.26
CA GLN A 101 12.63 -11.83 2.24
C GLN A 101 13.56 -12.53 3.26
N GLY A 102 12.99 -13.45 4.05
CA GLY A 102 13.71 -14.10 5.13
C GLY A 102 13.51 -13.45 6.51
N GLY A 103 12.58 -12.47 6.61
CA GLY A 103 12.15 -11.90 7.90
C GLY A 103 13.04 -10.78 8.43
N THR A 104 13.96 -10.25 7.63
CA THR A 104 14.81 -9.13 8.04
C THR A 104 14.04 -7.81 7.90
N ARG A 105 13.98 -7.02 8.98
CA ARG A 105 13.41 -5.66 8.99
C ARG A 105 14.52 -4.62 9.18
N VAL A 106 14.45 -3.55 8.39
CA VAL A 106 15.40 -2.43 8.47
C VAL A 106 14.63 -1.09 8.62
N PRO A 107 14.85 -0.31 9.69
CA PRO A 107 15.62 -0.68 10.87
C PRO A 107 14.86 -1.69 11.75
N GLU A 108 15.54 -2.43 12.59
CA GLU A 108 14.89 -3.37 13.53
C GLU A 108 13.94 -2.66 14.49
N LYS A 109 14.25 -1.42 14.84
CA LYS A 109 13.42 -0.56 15.71
C LYS A 109 13.33 0.86 15.14
N GLY A 110 12.14 1.44 15.22
CA GLY A 110 11.86 2.77 14.71
C GLY A 110 11.58 2.77 13.22
N ALA A 111 11.91 3.88 12.54
CA ALA A 111 11.77 4.04 11.10
C ALA A 111 12.99 4.77 10.51
N LEU A 112 13.25 4.51 9.24
CA LEU A 112 14.10 5.36 8.42
C LEU A 112 13.30 6.58 7.98
N TRP A 113 13.98 7.71 7.80
CA TRP A 113 13.33 8.91 7.28
C TRP A 113 13.88 9.27 5.92
N PHE A 114 13.00 9.32 4.95
CA PHE A 114 13.30 9.86 3.63
C PHE A 114 12.95 11.34 3.59
N ARG A 115 13.95 12.17 3.28
CA ARG A 115 13.82 13.62 3.24
C ARG A 115 14.51 14.12 1.98
N GLY A 116 13.71 14.67 1.09
CA GLY A 116 14.21 15.13 -0.20
C GLY A 116 13.58 14.39 -1.38
N THR A 117 14.03 14.74 -2.58
CA THR A 117 13.47 14.20 -3.82
C THR A 117 14.06 12.84 -4.20
N ILE A 118 15.34 12.63 -3.88
CA ILE A 118 16.06 11.38 -4.18
C ILE A 118 17.07 11.07 -3.05
N GLN A 119 17.13 9.82 -2.64
CA GLN A 119 18.09 9.37 -1.64
C GLN A 119 18.45 7.90 -1.83
N ARG A 120 19.76 7.59 -1.64
CA ARG A 120 20.25 6.21 -1.65
C ARG A 120 20.42 5.70 -0.22
N TYR A 121 20.03 4.45 -0.01
CA TYR A 121 20.24 3.70 1.22
C TYR A 121 21.08 2.46 0.90
N ASN A 122 22.28 2.38 1.48
CA ASN A 122 23.12 1.20 1.32
C ASN A 122 22.52 0.04 2.12
N VAL A 123 22.42 -1.11 1.49
CA VAL A 123 21.90 -2.36 2.07
C VAL A 123 23.04 -3.36 2.05
N ALA A 124 23.31 -3.98 3.20
CA ALA A 124 24.45 -4.91 3.34
C ALA A 124 24.26 -6.23 2.55
N ARG A 125 23.06 -6.49 2.05
CA ARG A 125 22.69 -7.73 1.36
C ARG A 125 22.28 -7.42 -0.09
N ASP A 126 22.70 -8.27 -1.01
CA ASP A 126 22.15 -8.26 -2.37
C ASP A 126 20.69 -8.71 -2.37
N LEU A 127 19.82 -7.87 -2.94
CA LEU A 127 18.37 -8.11 -3.05
C LEU A 127 17.94 -8.40 -4.49
N SER A 128 18.85 -8.61 -5.43
CA SER A 128 18.53 -8.86 -6.84
C SER A 128 17.60 -10.06 -7.06
N SER A 129 17.68 -11.07 -6.17
CA SER A 129 16.85 -12.26 -6.18
C SER A 129 15.97 -12.43 -4.94
N SER A 130 15.84 -11.38 -4.12
CA SER A 130 15.03 -11.38 -2.91
C SER A 130 14.02 -10.24 -2.97
N TRP A 131 12.75 -10.54 -2.70
CA TRP A 131 11.75 -9.47 -2.61
C TRP A 131 11.98 -8.59 -1.37
N PHE A 132 11.58 -7.36 -1.49
CA PHE A 132 11.49 -6.41 -0.38
C PHE A 132 10.19 -5.62 -0.43
N LEU A 133 9.73 -5.18 0.73
CA LEU A 133 8.54 -4.34 0.89
C LEU A 133 8.84 -3.15 1.78
N VAL A 134 8.31 -2.00 1.39
CA VAL A 134 8.36 -0.76 2.16
C VAL A 134 6.98 -0.50 2.77
N ASN A 135 6.96 0.06 3.98
CA ASN A 135 5.73 0.43 4.71
C ASN A 135 4.82 -0.73 5.18
N THR A 136 5.35 -1.93 5.34
CA THR A 136 4.58 -3.10 5.82
C THR A 136 3.93 -2.89 7.19
N ALA A 137 4.52 -2.03 8.02
CA ALA A 137 3.99 -1.66 9.34
C ALA A 137 3.01 -0.47 9.32
N THR A 138 2.66 0.05 8.14
CA THR A 138 1.77 1.23 7.98
C THR A 138 2.18 2.42 8.84
N VAL A 139 3.48 2.69 8.90
CA VAL A 139 4.01 3.79 9.73
C VAL A 139 3.68 5.17 9.17
N SER A 140 3.33 5.26 7.88
CA SER A 140 3.00 6.50 7.21
C SER A 140 2.06 6.28 6.03
N TYR A 141 1.47 7.36 5.53
CA TYR A 141 0.50 7.36 4.45
C TYR A 141 1.17 7.77 3.13
N PHE A 142 1.57 6.79 2.32
CA PHE A 142 2.17 6.99 1.00
C PHE A 142 1.97 5.76 0.11
N ARG A 143 2.10 5.92 -1.19
CA ARG A 143 2.12 4.82 -2.15
C ARG A 143 3.54 4.42 -2.51
N VAL A 144 3.72 3.17 -2.90
CA VAL A 144 5.03 2.65 -3.28
C VAL A 144 4.98 2.08 -4.71
N GLN A 145 5.87 2.58 -5.54
CA GLN A 145 6.17 2.00 -6.85
C GLN A 145 7.48 1.24 -6.77
N TYR A 146 7.44 -0.05 -6.99
CA TYR A 146 8.61 -0.91 -7.06
C TYR A 146 9.11 -1.05 -8.49
N ASP A 147 10.40 -1.41 -8.66
CA ASP A 147 10.92 -1.85 -9.94
C ASP A 147 10.26 -3.16 -10.40
N ALA A 148 10.32 -3.43 -11.71
CA ALA A 148 9.66 -4.58 -12.32
C ALA A 148 10.16 -5.93 -11.77
N ASN A 149 11.45 -6.02 -11.42
CA ASN A 149 12.02 -7.23 -10.85
C ASN A 149 11.43 -7.52 -9.46
N ASN A 150 11.37 -6.52 -8.60
CA ASN A 150 10.78 -6.69 -7.26
C ASN A 150 9.27 -7.01 -7.34
N VAL A 151 8.53 -6.38 -8.27
CA VAL A 151 7.12 -6.74 -8.52
C VAL A 151 6.98 -8.20 -8.91
N ALA A 152 7.85 -8.71 -9.78
CA ALA A 152 7.85 -10.11 -10.20
C ALA A 152 8.17 -11.07 -9.03
N LEU A 153 9.16 -10.73 -8.19
CA LEU A 153 9.52 -11.50 -7.01
C LEU A 153 8.41 -11.54 -5.97
N LEU A 154 7.76 -10.40 -5.70
CA LEU A 154 6.60 -10.31 -4.80
C LEU A 154 5.41 -11.11 -5.33
N THR A 155 5.10 -11.00 -6.63
CA THR A 155 4.05 -11.78 -7.28
C THR A 155 4.31 -13.28 -7.15
N SER A 156 5.54 -13.71 -7.42
CA SER A 156 5.97 -15.10 -7.27
C SER A 156 5.81 -15.59 -5.82
N GLN A 157 6.17 -14.77 -4.85
CA GLN A 157 6.00 -15.10 -3.41
C GLN A 157 4.52 -15.26 -3.06
N LEU A 158 3.67 -14.35 -3.51
CA LEU A 158 2.23 -14.42 -3.24
C LEU A 158 1.57 -15.63 -3.90
N LEU A 159 1.96 -15.98 -5.11
CA LEU A 159 1.50 -17.20 -5.79
C LEU A 159 1.96 -18.46 -5.09
N LYS A 160 3.19 -18.50 -4.57
CA LYS A 160 3.75 -19.63 -3.85
C LYS A 160 3.15 -19.77 -2.44
N ASN A 161 3.25 -18.73 -1.67
CA ASN A 161 2.71 -18.65 -0.30
C ASN A 161 2.47 -17.18 0.07
N HIS A 162 1.20 -16.74 0.02
CA HIS A 162 0.82 -15.37 0.33
C HIS A 162 0.88 -15.06 1.83
N THR A 163 0.79 -16.07 2.72
CA THR A 163 0.76 -15.86 4.17
C THR A 163 2.10 -15.41 4.76
N VAL A 164 3.18 -15.50 3.99
CA VAL A 164 4.51 -14.96 4.38
C VAL A 164 4.43 -13.43 4.55
N LEU A 165 3.58 -12.78 3.76
CA LEU A 165 3.29 -11.35 3.91
C LEU A 165 2.07 -11.16 4.80
N GLY A 166 2.16 -10.24 5.77
CA GLY A 166 1.02 -9.87 6.60
C GLY A 166 -0.15 -9.36 5.76
N GLU A 167 -1.37 -9.52 6.25
CA GLU A 167 -2.60 -9.16 5.52
C GLU A 167 -2.61 -7.68 5.10
N THR A 168 -2.19 -6.76 5.97
CA THR A 168 -2.10 -5.33 5.66
C THR A 168 -1.09 -5.06 4.54
N ALA A 169 0.08 -5.72 4.57
CA ALA A 169 1.10 -5.58 3.55
C ALA A 169 0.60 -6.06 2.17
N ARG A 170 -0.13 -7.19 2.13
CA ARG A 170 -0.76 -7.68 0.90
C ARG A 170 -1.81 -6.73 0.35
N ALA A 171 -2.67 -6.21 1.25
CA ALA A 171 -3.72 -5.27 0.88
C ALA A 171 -3.17 -3.97 0.31
N LEU A 172 -2.15 -3.38 0.94
CA LEU A 172 -1.51 -2.15 0.49
C LEU A 172 -0.76 -2.36 -0.83
N PHE A 173 0.01 -3.44 -0.96
CA PHE A 173 0.72 -3.75 -2.20
C PHE A 173 -0.27 -3.90 -3.37
N LEU A 174 -1.38 -4.58 -3.16
CA LEU A 174 -2.41 -4.76 -4.18
C LEU A 174 -3.09 -3.43 -4.55
N ASP A 175 -3.43 -2.60 -3.55
CA ASP A 175 -4.02 -1.27 -3.76
C ASP A 175 -3.07 -0.34 -4.52
N ASP A 176 -1.78 -0.36 -4.19
CA ASP A 176 -0.75 0.39 -4.91
C ASP A 176 -0.64 -0.07 -6.37
N MET A 177 -0.59 -1.38 -6.62
CA MET A 177 -0.49 -1.93 -7.98
C MET A 177 -1.71 -1.54 -8.84
N VAL A 178 -2.92 -1.57 -8.28
CA VAL A 178 -4.12 -1.14 -9.00
C VAL A 178 -4.07 0.37 -9.30
N ALA A 179 -3.75 1.20 -8.30
CA ALA A 179 -3.68 2.64 -8.46
C ALA A 179 -2.60 3.08 -9.47
N LEU A 180 -1.44 2.42 -9.45
CA LEU A 180 -0.34 2.70 -10.38
C LEU A 180 -0.63 2.21 -11.80
N ALA A 181 -1.35 1.09 -11.96
CA ALA A 181 -1.79 0.62 -13.28
C ALA A 181 -2.80 1.57 -13.91
N VAL A 182 -3.74 2.12 -13.13
CA VAL A 182 -4.67 3.17 -13.57
C VAL A 182 -3.91 4.37 -14.14
N ARG A 183 -2.78 4.73 -13.55
CA ARG A 183 -1.91 5.82 -14.00
C ARG A 183 -0.86 5.40 -15.04
N ARG A 184 -0.89 4.18 -15.51
CA ARG A 184 0.09 3.61 -16.46
C ARG A 184 1.55 3.64 -15.97
N MET A 185 1.75 3.71 -14.66
CA MET A 185 3.07 3.65 -14.03
C MET A 185 3.53 2.20 -13.80
N VAL A 186 2.61 1.25 -13.87
CA VAL A 186 2.85 -0.19 -13.86
C VAL A 186 2.08 -0.80 -15.02
N SER A 187 2.63 -1.83 -15.66
CA SER A 187 1.97 -2.48 -16.79
C SER A 187 0.71 -3.24 -16.34
N ILE A 188 -0.29 -3.27 -17.21
CA ILE A 188 -1.51 -4.03 -16.94
C ILE A 188 -1.22 -5.54 -16.80
N ASP A 189 -0.22 -6.04 -17.53
CA ASP A 189 0.16 -7.47 -17.47
C ASP A 189 0.74 -7.83 -16.11
N ALA A 190 1.55 -6.95 -15.50
CA ALA A 190 2.07 -7.15 -14.15
C ALA A 190 0.93 -7.17 -13.11
N LEU A 191 -0.06 -6.27 -13.24
CA LEU A 191 -1.24 -6.27 -12.39
C LEU A 191 -2.05 -7.56 -12.59
N VAL A 192 -2.38 -7.92 -13.81
CA VAL A 192 -3.17 -9.13 -14.14
C VAL A 192 -2.48 -10.40 -13.64
N GLY A 193 -1.14 -10.48 -13.75
CA GLY A 193 -0.35 -11.57 -13.19
C GLY A 193 -0.45 -11.63 -11.66
N LEU A 194 -0.33 -10.50 -10.99
CA LEU A 194 -0.47 -10.39 -9.54
C LEU A 194 -1.86 -10.84 -9.07
N LEU A 195 -2.93 -10.40 -9.74
CA LEU A 195 -4.32 -10.71 -9.33
C LEU A 195 -4.60 -12.21 -9.25
N THR A 196 -3.81 -13.04 -9.92
CA THR A 196 -3.98 -14.50 -9.90
C THR A 196 -3.91 -15.09 -8.48
N TYR A 197 -3.12 -14.48 -7.56
CA TYR A 197 -3.01 -14.97 -6.18
C TYR A 197 -4.31 -14.83 -5.38
N LEU A 198 -5.22 -13.92 -5.77
CA LEU A 198 -6.49 -13.70 -5.08
C LEU A 198 -7.37 -14.96 -4.99
N GLN A 199 -7.15 -15.93 -5.87
CA GLN A 199 -7.79 -17.24 -5.80
C GLN A 199 -7.52 -17.96 -4.46
N LYS A 200 -6.35 -17.67 -3.84
CA LYS A 200 -5.91 -18.27 -2.58
C LYS A 200 -6.16 -17.35 -1.37
N GLU A 201 -6.54 -16.09 -1.60
CA GLU A 201 -6.69 -15.10 -0.55
C GLU A 201 -7.90 -15.38 0.34
N GLN A 202 -7.67 -15.40 1.65
CA GLN A 202 -8.69 -15.68 2.67
C GLN A 202 -8.97 -14.47 3.59
N SER A 203 -8.23 -13.38 3.45
CA SER A 203 -8.43 -12.19 4.26
C SER A 203 -9.58 -11.34 3.74
N CYS A 204 -10.54 -11.05 4.61
CA CYS A 204 -11.61 -10.10 4.32
C CYS A 204 -11.09 -8.69 4.06
N THR A 205 -10.08 -8.25 4.80
CA THR A 205 -9.43 -6.93 4.66
C THR A 205 -8.84 -6.75 3.27
N VAL A 206 -8.13 -7.76 2.76
CA VAL A 206 -7.54 -7.72 1.41
C VAL A 206 -8.62 -7.62 0.36
N TRP A 207 -9.67 -8.44 0.45
CA TRP A 207 -10.78 -8.39 -0.48
C TRP A 207 -11.55 -7.07 -0.44
N GLN A 208 -11.75 -6.48 0.75
CA GLN A 208 -12.43 -5.21 0.91
C GLN A 208 -11.69 -4.06 0.23
N LEU A 209 -10.37 -3.96 0.47
CA LEU A 209 -9.53 -2.95 -0.18
C LEU A 209 -9.46 -3.16 -1.68
N TYR A 210 -9.25 -4.41 -2.11
CA TYR A 210 -9.23 -4.74 -3.54
C TYR A 210 -10.54 -4.40 -4.25
N THR A 211 -11.68 -4.76 -3.69
CA THR A 211 -12.99 -4.45 -4.27
C THR A 211 -13.16 -2.96 -4.53
N ARG A 212 -12.77 -2.14 -3.56
CA ARG A 212 -12.83 -0.68 -3.69
C ARG A 212 -11.89 -0.16 -4.80
N ALA A 213 -10.67 -0.66 -4.84
CA ALA A 213 -9.69 -0.29 -5.85
C ALA A 213 -10.13 -0.77 -7.25
N ALA A 214 -10.64 -1.99 -7.36
CA ALA A 214 -11.09 -2.59 -8.62
C ALA A 214 -12.27 -1.83 -9.24
N LEU A 215 -13.22 -1.34 -8.44
CA LEU A 215 -14.33 -0.52 -8.93
C LEU A 215 -13.84 0.77 -9.58
N LYS A 216 -12.96 1.50 -8.90
CA LYS A 216 -12.36 2.72 -9.46
C LYS A 216 -11.55 2.42 -10.73
N ALA A 217 -10.82 1.32 -10.74
CA ALA A 217 -10.05 0.89 -11.91
C ALA A 217 -10.96 0.55 -13.11
N LEU A 218 -12.11 -0.10 -12.89
CA LEU A 218 -13.06 -0.38 -13.96
C LEU A 218 -13.57 0.89 -14.63
N GLU A 219 -13.94 1.90 -13.84
CA GLU A 219 -14.38 3.20 -14.35
C GLU A 219 -13.25 3.85 -15.18
N HIS A 220 -12.03 3.86 -14.66
CA HIS A 220 -10.87 4.47 -15.32
C HIS A 220 -10.43 3.74 -16.59
N PHE A 221 -10.51 2.41 -16.61
CA PHE A 221 -10.14 1.60 -17.78
C PHE A 221 -11.24 1.58 -18.86
N SER A 222 -12.45 2.05 -18.55
CA SER A 222 -13.56 2.07 -19.51
C SER A 222 -13.14 2.78 -20.81
N GLY A 223 -13.33 2.09 -21.95
CA GLY A 223 -12.95 2.58 -23.27
C GLY A 223 -11.42 2.51 -23.56
N ARG A 224 -10.61 1.94 -22.69
CA ARG A 224 -9.15 1.79 -22.86
C ARG A 224 -8.76 0.34 -23.14
N THR A 225 -7.56 0.14 -23.66
CA THR A 225 -7.01 -1.19 -23.99
C THR A 225 -6.82 -2.06 -22.73
N GLU A 226 -6.56 -1.44 -21.59
CA GLU A 226 -6.36 -2.07 -20.29
C GLU A 226 -7.64 -2.70 -19.72
N TYR A 227 -8.82 -2.26 -20.19
CA TYR A 227 -10.11 -2.73 -19.68
C TYR A 227 -10.29 -4.23 -19.84
N ARG A 228 -10.10 -4.75 -21.06
CA ARG A 228 -10.36 -6.15 -21.38
C ARG A 228 -9.52 -7.14 -20.58
N PRO A 229 -8.18 -7.04 -20.53
CA PRO A 229 -7.36 -7.96 -19.74
C PRO A 229 -7.67 -7.89 -18.25
N PHE A 230 -7.91 -6.70 -17.71
CA PHE A 230 -8.27 -6.52 -16.31
C PHE A 230 -9.64 -7.15 -16.00
N TYR A 231 -10.64 -6.89 -16.84
CA TYR A 231 -12.01 -7.42 -16.69
C TYR A 231 -12.03 -8.94 -16.76
N LEU A 232 -11.43 -9.55 -17.79
CA LEU A 232 -11.39 -11.00 -17.96
C LEU A 232 -10.67 -11.71 -16.82
N ARG A 233 -9.57 -11.15 -16.32
CA ARG A 233 -8.86 -11.72 -15.15
C ARG A 233 -9.76 -11.75 -13.92
N ASN A 234 -10.49 -10.69 -13.68
CA ASN A 234 -11.41 -10.65 -12.54
C ASN A 234 -12.57 -11.64 -12.68
N GLN A 235 -13.10 -11.83 -13.89
CA GLN A 235 -14.10 -12.87 -14.13
C GLN A 235 -13.56 -14.27 -13.85
N GLU A 236 -12.35 -14.58 -14.31
CA GLU A 236 -11.68 -15.86 -14.04
C GLU A 236 -11.48 -16.10 -12.54
N ILE A 237 -10.98 -15.09 -11.81
CA ILE A 237 -10.84 -15.16 -10.35
C ILE A 237 -12.21 -15.41 -9.70
N CYS A 238 -13.23 -14.70 -10.12
CA CYS A 238 -14.58 -14.86 -9.58
C CYS A 238 -15.16 -16.25 -9.80
N MET A 239 -14.95 -16.85 -10.96
CA MET A 239 -15.35 -18.24 -11.19
C MET A 239 -14.70 -19.18 -10.17
N LEU A 240 -13.39 -19.03 -9.94
CA LEU A 240 -12.64 -19.91 -9.07
C LEU A 240 -12.99 -19.73 -7.59
N VAL A 241 -13.15 -18.49 -7.12
CA VAL A 241 -13.49 -18.23 -5.71
C VAL A 241 -14.92 -18.57 -5.34
N GLN A 242 -15.85 -18.56 -6.30
CA GLN A 242 -17.22 -19.02 -6.07
C GLN A 242 -17.30 -20.54 -5.83
N LEU A 243 -16.37 -21.29 -6.37
CA LEU A 243 -16.27 -22.74 -6.18
C LEU A 243 -15.57 -23.11 -4.85
N ALA A 244 -14.85 -22.17 -4.23
CA ALA A 244 -14.14 -22.40 -2.99
C ALA A 244 -15.04 -22.07 -1.79
N PRO A 245 -15.48 -23.05 -1.01
CA PRO A 245 -16.33 -22.80 0.16
C PRO A 245 -15.55 -22.02 1.22
N THR A 246 -16.24 -21.16 1.94
CA THR A 246 -15.71 -20.46 3.12
C THR A 246 -16.85 -20.18 4.08
N ASP A 247 -16.60 -20.41 5.37
CA ASP A 247 -17.54 -20.10 6.45
C ASP A 247 -17.45 -18.65 6.92
N ASN A 248 -16.48 -17.87 6.38
CA ASN A 248 -16.29 -16.47 6.71
C ASN A 248 -17.31 -15.59 5.96
N ALA A 249 -18.35 -15.16 6.67
CA ALA A 249 -19.45 -14.34 6.10
C ALA A 249 -18.95 -13.02 5.47
N CYS A 250 -17.94 -12.36 6.07
CA CYS A 250 -17.35 -11.15 5.49
C CYS A 250 -16.64 -11.45 4.17
N LEU A 251 -15.86 -12.51 4.12
CA LEU A 251 -15.18 -12.93 2.91
C LEU A 251 -16.16 -13.32 1.79
N GLN A 252 -17.22 -14.03 2.13
CA GLN A 252 -18.30 -14.34 1.19
C GLN A 252 -18.95 -13.07 0.62
N ALA A 253 -19.29 -12.10 1.49
CA ALA A 253 -19.88 -10.84 1.07
C ALA A 253 -18.94 -10.05 0.15
N MET A 254 -17.66 -9.92 0.49
CA MET A 254 -16.68 -9.18 -0.33
C MET A 254 -16.43 -9.85 -1.68
N ARG A 255 -16.24 -11.17 -1.71
CA ARG A 255 -16.10 -11.93 -2.96
C ARG A 255 -17.33 -11.77 -3.84
N ARG A 256 -18.54 -11.91 -3.28
CA ARG A 256 -19.81 -11.72 -4.00
C ARG A 256 -19.91 -10.29 -4.57
N THR A 257 -19.64 -9.26 -3.79
CA THR A 257 -19.66 -7.87 -4.24
C THR A 257 -18.69 -7.65 -5.40
N THR A 258 -17.44 -8.10 -5.27
CA THR A 258 -16.45 -8.01 -6.35
C THR A 258 -16.94 -8.70 -7.60
N CYS A 259 -17.41 -9.94 -7.48
CA CYS A 259 -17.83 -10.74 -8.63
C CYS A 259 -19.06 -10.17 -9.31
N CYS A 260 -20.01 -9.60 -8.58
CA CYS A 260 -21.17 -8.93 -9.17
C CYS A 260 -20.75 -7.73 -10.04
N ASN A 261 -19.76 -6.97 -9.61
CA ASN A 261 -19.23 -5.84 -10.38
C ASN A 261 -18.55 -6.27 -11.69
N PHE A 262 -18.13 -7.52 -11.79
CA PHE A 262 -17.60 -8.13 -13.02
C PHE A 262 -18.62 -9.00 -13.75
N ASN A 263 -19.93 -8.78 -13.53
CA ASN A 263 -21.03 -9.52 -14.14
C ASN A 263 -21.02 -11.03 -13.84
N MET A 264 -20.43 -11.43 -12.72
CA MET A 264 -20.33 -12.81 -12.25
C MET A 264 -21.14 -13.03 -10.97
N CYS A 265 -22.32 -12.40 -10.87
CA CYS A 265 -23.24 -12.66 -9.77
C CYS A 265 -23.69 -14.13 -9.83
N ALA A 266 -23.42 -14.87 -8.76
CA ALA A 266 -24.09 -16.15 -8.58
C ALA A 266 -25.59 -15.85 -8.46
N THR A 267 -26.38 -16.23 -9.43
CA THR A 267 -27.83 -16.36 -9.23
C THR A 267 -28.04 -17.29 -8.04
N PRO A 268 -28.92 -16.97 -7.07
CA PRO A 268 -29.29 -17.92 -6.05
C PRO A 268 -29.67 -19.19 -6.81
N ARG A 269 -28.98 -20.31 -6.56
CA ARG A 269 -29.42 -21.59 -7.06
C ARG A 269 -30.88 -21.73 -6.59
N SER A 270 -31.82 -21.48 -7.47
CA SER A 270 -33.17 -21.98 -7.28
C SER A 270 -32.99 -23.48 -7.09
N THR A 271 -33.20 -23.95 -5.89
CA THR A 271 -33.46 -25.35 -5.61
C THR A 271 -34.72 -25.70 -6.36
N ALA A 272 -34.61 -25.87 -7.68
CA ALA A 272 -35.58 -26.60 -8.45
C ALA A 272 -35.39 -28.06 -8.02
N LEU A 273 -36.16 -28.44 -7.02
CA LEU A 273 -36.56 -29.80 -6.80
C LEU A 273 -37.21 -30.27 -8.12
N ILE A 274 -36.42 -30.98 -8.92
CA ILE A 274 -37.00 -31.81 -9.98
C ILE A 274 -37.50 -33.04 -9.27
N TRP A 275 -38.78 -33.01 -8.93
CA TRP A 275 -39.56 -34.19 -8.79
C TRP A 275 -39.89 -34.66 -10.22
N HIS A 276 -39.24 -35.72 -10.66
CA HIS A 276 -39.88 -36.85 -11.39
C HIS A 276 -38.87 -37.99 -11.55
#